data_44d7b488eca06d1c263ce126355b2d2a
#
_entry.id   44d7b488eca06d1c263ce126355b2d2a
#
_cell.length_a   1.000
_cell.length_b   1.000
_cell.length_c   1.000
_cell.angle_alpha   90.00
_cell.angle_beta   90.00
_cell.angle_gamma   90.00
#
_symmetry.space_group_name_H-M   'P 1'
#
loop_
_entity.id
_entity.type
_entity.pdbx_description
1 polymer ?
#
loop_
_entity_poly.entity_id
_entity_poly.type
_entity_poly.pdbx_seq_one_letter_code
_entity_poly.pdbx_strand_id
1 'polypeptide(L)'
;MPRSPAWTHDELLLACALVVENGWNELREGDLRVLDLSDLLRSLPIHQGAARTIPKFRSIGSVSRKTSDLASNHPAYVGTPTKGGRLDREMISAFIARPTEMLLAAAALRQGVGTGELYTIPPDPDELDEEGNSAVEGRLLARWALHRERNRGLRARKIAQATKLGRPLQCEVCDFDFGSAYGDLGVGYIEVHHQLPLHVSGLRETKLDDLAFLCANCHRMCHKSRAGESWRTPSALRTEMVKSASRPAPGREAPDA
;
A
#
# COMPACT_ATOMS: atom_id res chain seq x y z
N MET A 1 -21.01 -15.34 20.39
CA MET A 1 -20.39 -15.59 19.07
C MET A 1 -19.26 -14.59 18.89
N PRO A 2 -18.10 -15.00 18.40
CA PRO A 2 -17.01 -14.07 18.13
C PRO A 2 -17.46 -13.03 17.11
N ARG A 3 -17.06 -11.76 17.32
CA ARG A 3 -17.35 -10.67 16.38
C ARG A 3 -16.43 -10.79 15.16
N SER A 4 -16.97 -10.48 13.97
CA SER A 4 -16.13 -10.36 12.78
C SER A 4 -15.08 -9.23 12.99
N PRO A 5 -13.83 -9.45 12.58
CA PRO A 5 -12.82 -8.41 12.57
C PRO A 5 -13.27 -7.16 11.79
N ALA A 6 -12.72 -6.00 12.14
CA ALA A 6 -12.94 -4.77 11.40
C ALA A 6 -12.52 -4.95 9.92
N TRP A 7 -13.08 -4.13 9.05
CA TRP A 7 -12.65 -4.09 7.65
C TRP A 7 -11.27 -3.45 7.56
N THR A 8 -10.36 -4.12 6.87
CA THR A 8 -9.00 -3.64 6.63
C THR A 8 -8.95 -2.68 5.44
N HIS A 9 -7.83 -2.00 5.28
CA HIS A 9 -7.60 -1.10 4.14
C HIS A 9 -7.70 -1.84 2.80
N ASP A 10 -7.07 -3.02 2.67
CA ASP A 10 -7.08 -3.80 1.42
C ASP A 10 -8.48 -4.34 1.08
N GLU A 11 -9.24 -4.77 2.09
CA GLU A 11 -10.62 -5.19 1.90
C GLU A 11 -11.52 -4.04 1.45
N LEU A 12 -11.33 -2.85 2.04
CA LEU A 12 -12.07 -1.64 1.65
C LEU A 12 -11.66 -1.14 0.27
N LEU A 13 -10.38 -1.25 -0.10
CA LEU A 13 -9.89 -0.96 -1.44
C LEU A 13 -10.66 -1.78 -2.49
N LEU A 14 -10.79 -3.09 -2.27
CA LEU A 14 -11.51 -3.98 -3.17
C LEU A 14 -13.01 -3.68 -3.22
N ALA A 15 -13.63 -3.41 -2.07
CA ALA A 15 -15.06 -3.11 -1.99
C ALA A 15 -15.39 -1.73 -2.61
N CYS A 16 -14.55 -0.74 -2.37
CA CYS A 16 -14.73 0.61 -2.94
C CYS A 16 -14.51 0.62 -4.45
N ALA A 17 -13.52 -0.13 -4.96
CA ALA A 17 -13.32 -0.30 -6.40
C ALA A 17 -14.59 -0.83 -7.08
N LEU A 18 -15.23 -1.83 -6.49
CA LEU A 18 -16.48 -2.38 -7.00
C LEU A 18 -17.61 -1.34 -7.03
N VAL A 19 -17.72 -0.49 -6.00
CA VAL A 19 -18.73 0.58 -5.95
C VAL A 19 -18.44 1.66 -7.01
N VAL A 20 -17.17 2.02 -7.19
CA VAL A 20 -16.74 3.00 -8.22
C VAL A 20 -17.03 2.46 -9.61
N GLU A 21 -16.70 1.21 -9.92
CA GLU A 21 -17.01 0.55 -11.19
C GLU A 21 -18.52 0.44 -11.44
N ASN A 22 -19.34 0.47 -10.37
CA ASN A 22 -20.80 0.53 -10.44
C ASN A 22 -21.35 1.97 -10.42
N GLY A 23 -20.53 2.97 -10.73
CA GLY A 23 -20.95 4.38 -10.77
C GLY A 23 -21.34 4.94 -9.41
N TRP A 24 -20.67 4.54 -8.34
CA TRP A 24 -20.96 4.90 -6.95
C TRP A 24 -22.32 4.44 -6.44
N ASN A 25 -22.91 3.41 -7.07
CA ASN A 25 -24.14 2.79 -6.59
C ASN A 25 -23.85 1.53 -5.75
N GLU A 26 -24.73 1.29 -4.78
CA GLU A 26 -24.68 0.06 -4.00
C GLU A 26 -24.95 -1.19 -4.87
N LEU A 27 -24.46 -2.34 -4.42
CA LEU A 27 -24.70 -3.61 -5.05
C LEU A 27 -25.46 -4.54 -4.09
N ARG A 28 -26.47 -5.24 -4.61
CA ARG A 28 -27.32 -6.13 -3.82
C ARG A 28 -26.71 -7.54 -3.73
N GLU A 29 -27.20 -8.31 -2.77
CA GLU A 29 -26.73 -9.69 -2.50
C GLU A 29 -26.82 -10.62 -3.72
N GLY A 30 -27.75 -10.39 -4.63
CA GLY A 30 -27.92 -11.17 -5.86
C GLY A 30 -26.96 -10.81 -7.00
N ASP A 31 -26.13 -9.78 -6.84
CA ASP A 31 -25.16 -9.39 -7.86
C ASP A 31 -23.95 -10.34 -7.82
N LEU A 32 -23.61 -10.92 -8.98
CA LEU A 32 -22.49 -11.88 -9.09
C LEU A 32 -21.17 -11.27 -8.63
N ARG A 33 -20.97 -9.98 -8.85
CA ARG A 33 -19.76 -9.28 -8.40
C ARG A 33 -19.65 -9.22 -6.88
N VAL A 34 -20.77 -9.22 -6.16
CA VAL A 34 -20.80 -9.29 -4.68
C VAL A 34 -20.43 -10.69 -4.21
N LEU A 35 -20.89 -11.73 -4.91
CA LEU A 35 -20.50 -13.11 -4.63
C LEU A 35 -18.99 -13.28 -4.83
N ASP A 36 -18.47 -12.88 -6.00
CA ASP A 36 -17.05 -12.99 -6.32
C ASP A 36 -16.17 -12.22 -5.32
N LEU A 37 -16.61 -11.02 -4.90
CA LEU A 37 -15.88 -10.25 -3.90
C LEU A 37 -15.94 -10.92 -2.53
N SER A 38 -17.07 -11.51 -2.14
CA SER A 38 -17.18 -12.25 -0.89
C SER A 38 -16.18 -13.41 -0.83
N ASP A 39 -16.08 -14.19 -1.89
CA ASP A 39 -15.15 -15.31 -1.98
C ASP A 39 -13.70 -14.84 -1.97
N LEU A 40 -13.39 -13.78 -2.72
CA LEU A 40 -12.07 -13.17 -2.74
C LEU A 40 -11.64 -12.69 -1.34
N LEU A 41 -12.50 -11.94 -0.64
CA LEU A 41 -12.21 -11.41 0.70
C LEU A 41 -11.97 -12.52 1.73
N ARG A 42 -12.71 -13.61 1.62
CA ARG A 42 -12.56 -14.78 2.50
C ARG A 42 -11.28 -15.57 2.21
N SER A 43 -10.74 -15.46 1.01
CA SER A 43 -9.48 -16.10 0.60
C SER A 43 -8.24 -15.28 0.96
N LEU A 44 -8.37 -13.98 1.26
CA LEU A 44 -7.22 -13.14 1.59
C LEU A 44 -6.42 -13.69 2.79
N PRO A 45 -5.09 -13.64 2.76
CA PRO A 45 -4.24 -14.11 3.86
C PRO A 45 -4.20 -13.12 5.06
N ILE A 46 -5.28 -12.38 5.31
CA ILE A 46 -5.39 -11.40 6.40
C ILE A 46 -6.07 -12.04 7.63
N HIS A 47 -7.25 -12.60 7.43
CA HIS A 47 -8.11 -13.12 8.50
C HIS A 47 -8.45 -14.60 8.33
N GLN A 48 -7.46 -15.44 8.02
CA GLN A 48 -7.68 -16.86 7.72
C GLN A 48 -8.42 -17.61 8.85
N GLY A 49 -8.13 -17.29 10.10
CA GLY A 49 -8.85 -17.86 11.25
C GLY A 49 -10.32 -17.48 11.27
N ALA A 50 -10.65 -16.20 11.08
CA ALA A 50 -12.02 -15.70 11.03
C ALA A 50 -12.80 -16.27 9.83
N ALA A 51 -12.17 -16.38 8.67
CA ALA A 51 -12.76 -16.94 7.47
C ALA A 51 -13.21 -18.40 7.66
N ARG A 52 -12.47 -19.17 8.49
CA ARG A 52 -12.80 -20.59 8.80
C ARG A 52 -13.81 -20.73 9.92
N THR A 53 -13.79 -19.85 10.93
CA THR A 53 -14.53 -20.04 12.19
C THR A 53 -15.78 -19.16 12.31
N ILE A 54 -15.88 -18.07 11.54
CA ILE A 54 -17.03 -17.14 11.60
C ILE A 54 -17.86 -17.26 10.31
N PRO A 55 -19.02 -17.91 10.32
CA PRO A 55 -19.84 -18.14 9.11
C PRO A 55 -20.25 -16.85 8.38
N LYS A 56 -20.46 -15.76 9.13
CA LYS A 56 -20.84 -14.44 8.59
C LYS A 56 -19.66 -13.54 8.24
N PHE A 57 -18.40 -14.02 8.39
CA PHE A 57 -17.22 -13.23 8.02
C PHE A 57 -17.24 -12.98 6.53
N ARG A 58 -17.24 -11.70 6.14
CA ARG A 58 -17.28 -11.23 4.74
C ARG A 58 -18.28 -12.00 3.87
N SER A 59 -19.43 -12.40 4.48
CA SER A 59 -20.52 -13.04 3.73
C SER A 59 -21.09 -12.08 2.67
N ILE A 60 -21.81 -12.64 1.71
CA ILE A 60 -22.51 -11.91 0.65
C ILE A 60 -23.27 -10.70 1.23
N GLY A 61 -24.09 -10.92 2.29
CA GLY A 61 -24.81 -9.84 2.96
C GLY A 61 -23.91 -8.81 3.65
N SER A 62 -22.73 -9.24 4.18
CA SER A 62 -21.74 -8.32 4.74
C SER A 62 -21.11 -7.45 3.66
N VAL A 63 -20.80 -8.02 2.51
CA VAL A 63 -20.22 -7.30 1.36
C VAL A 63 -21.27 -6.35 0.77
N SER A 64 -22.49 -6.81 0.50
CA SER A 64 -23.58 -5.96 0.00
C SER A 64 -23.81 -4.76 0.92
N ARG A 65 -23.89 -4.97 2.25
CA ARG A 65 -23.98 -3.86 3.22
C ARG A 65 -22.81 -2.91 3.14
N LYS A 66 -21.57 -3.41 2.99
CA LYS A 66 -20.38 -2.57 2.86
C LYS A 66 -20.43 -1.72 1.60
N THR A 67 -20.92 -2.25 0.47
CA THR A 67 -21.12 -1.43 -0.74
C THR A 67 -22.14 -0.32 -0.51
N SER A 68 -23.22 -0.58 0.26
CA SER A 68 -24.18 0.46 0.65
C SER A 68 -23.56 1.52 1.56
N ASP A 69 -22.69 1.11 2.53
CA ASP A 69 -21.99 2.05 3.39
C ASP A 69 -21.07 2.97 2.56
N LEU A 70 -20.31 2.42 1.61
CA LEU A 70 -19.41 3.18 0.76
C LEU A 70 -20.19 4.10 -0.20
N ALA A 71 -21.22 3.61 -0.87
CA ALA A 71 -22.02 4.39 -1.79
C ALA A 71 -22.75 5.55 -1.11
N SER A 72 -23.39 5.29 0.06
CA SER A 72 -24.17 6.31 0.76
C SER A 72 -23.32 7.35 1.48
N ASN A 73 -22.03 7.09 1.74
CA ASN A 73 -21.11 8.08 2.30
C ASN A 73 -20.32 8.87 1.23
N HIS A 74 -20.60 8.66 -0.06
CA HIS A 74 -20.06 9.47 -1.14
C HIS A 74 -20.65 10.91 -1.06
N PRO A 75 -19.83 11.98 -1.23
CA PRO A 75 -20.32 13.37 -1.08
C PRO A 75 -21.49 13.76 -1.99
N ALA A 76 -21.62 13.13 -3.16
CA ALA A 76 -22.73 13.37 -4.09
C ALA A 76 -23.96 12.49 -3.84
N TYR A 77 -23.98 11.69 -2.76
CA TYR A 77 -25.12 10.84 -2.45
C TYR A 77 -26.31 11.69 -1.99
N VAL A 78 -27.48 11.43 -2.60
CA VAL A 78 -28.72 12.10 -2.25
C VAL A 78 -29.54 11.18 -1.34
N GLY A 79 -29.52 11.44 -0.05
CA GLY A 79 -30.25 10.64 0.95
C GLY A 79 -29.57 10.67 2.32
N THR A 80 -30.07 9.88 3.25
CA THR A 80 -29.45 9.75 4.58
C THR A 80 -28.33 8.70 4.52
N PRO A 81 -27.06 9.09 4.76
CA PRO A 81 -25.95 8.14 4.73
C PRO A 81 -26.07 7.13 5.87
N THR A 82 -25.56 5.93 5.64
CA THR A 82 -25.38 4.92 6.68
C THR A 82 -24.22 5.30 7.62
N LYS A 83 -24.06 4.59 8.73
CA LYS A 83 -22.93 4.80 9.66
C LYS A 83 -21.60 4.31 9.06
N GLY A 84 -21.06 4.99 8.08
CA GLY A 84 -19.72 4.71 7.57
C GLY A 84 -18.63 4.94 8.64
N GLY A 85 -17.63 4.07 8.67
CA GLY A 85 -16.45 4.22 9.53
C GLY A 85 -15.49 5.31 9.06
N ARG A 86 -14.49 5.63 9.90
CA ARG A 86 -13.42 6.57 9.52
C ARG A 86 -12.69 6.09 8.25
N LEU A 87 -12.32 4.80 8.24
CA LEU A 87 -11.58 4.19 7.14
C LEU A 87 -12.42 4.15 5.84
N ASP A 88 -13.75 3.98 5.93
CA ASP A 88 -14.65 4.08 4.76
C ASP A 88 -14.55 5.46 4.11
N ARG A 89 -14.60 6.53 4.90
CA ARG A 89 -14.51 7.92 4.40
C ARG A 89 -13.13 8.22 3.81
N GLU A 90 -12.06 7.74 4.45
CA GLU A 90 -10.69 7.87 3.93
C GLU A 90 -10.55 7.18 2.57
N MET A 91 -11.12 5.98 2.44
CA MET A 91 -11.10 5.22 1.19
C MET A 91 -11.89 5.91 0.08
N ILE A 92 -13.12 6.39 0.37
CA ILE A 92 -13.93 7.17 -0.59
C ILE A 92 -13.16 8.40 -1.05
N SER A 93 -12.57 9.17 -0.13
CA SER A 93 -11.78 10.35 -0.46
C SER A 93 -10.59 10.02 -1.35
N ALA A 94 -9.91 8.91 -1.10
CA ALA A 94 -8.80 8.46 -1.93
C ALA A 94 -9.25 8.11 -3.37
N PHE A 95 -10.38 7.42 -3.52
CA PHE A 95 -10.93 7.09 -4.84
C PHE A 95 -11.42 8.33 -5.60
N ILE A 96 -11.99 9.32 -4.91
CA ILE A 96 -12.40 10.59 -5.53
C ILE A 96 -11.16 11.36 -6.02
N ALA A 97 -10.12 11.44 -5.20
CA ALA A 97 -8.92 12.20 -5.52
C ALA A 97 -8.07 11.54 -6.63
N ARG A 98 -8.04 10.20 -6.70
CA ARG A 98 -7.12 9.43 -7.54
C ARG A 98 -7.78 8.14 -8.07
N PRO A 99 -8.88 8.23 -8.83
CA PRO A 99 -9.67 7.07 -9.21
C PRO A 99 -8.87 6.02 -9.98
N THR A 100 -8.08 6.42 -10.95
CA THR A 100 -7.28 5.51 -11.77
C THR A 100 -6.24 4.75 -10.94
N GLU A 101 -5.52 5.44 -10.07
CA GLU A 101 -4.52 4.83 -9.19
C GLU A 101 -5.15 3.79 -8.26
N MET A 102 -6.28 4.15 -7.64
CA MET A 102 -6.98 3.27 -6.70
C MET A 102 -7.58 2.04 -7.38
N LEU A 103 -8.13 2.19 -8.60
CA LEU A 103 -8.62 1.05 -9.39
C LEU A 103 -7.48 0.11 -9.79
N LEU A 104 -6.33 0.65 -10.20
CA LEU A 104 -5.15 -0.16 -10.51
C LEU A 104 -4.63 -0.89 -9.29
N ALA A 105 -4.64 -0.24 -8.12
CA ALA A 105 -4.27 -0.88 -6.85
C ALA A 105 -5.19 -2.06 -6.50
N ALA A 106 -6.51 -1.88 -6.67
CA ALA A 106 -7.48 -2.96 -6.45
C ALA A 106 -7.30 -4.11 -7.44
N ALA A 107 -7.04 -3.80 -8.72
CA ALA A 107 -6.76 -4.80 -9.75
C ALA A 107 -5.48 -5.59 -9.44
N ALA A 108 -4.41 -4.91 -9.02
CA ALA A 108 -3.16 -5.54 -8.63
C ALA A 108 -3.35 -6.50 -7.44
N LEU A 109 -4.13 -6.10 -6.43
CA LEU A 109 -4.44 -6.96 -5.29
C LEU A 109 -5.23 -8.20 -5.70
N ARG A 110 -6.27 -8.06 -6.54
CA ARG A 110 -7.03 -9.20 -7.10
C ARG A 110 -6.10 -10.17 -7.83
N GLN A 111 -5.21 -9.65 -8.63
CA GLN A 111 -4.27 -10.46 -9.38
C GLN A 111 -3.28 -11.20 -8.49
N GLY A 112 -2.67 -10.52 -7.50
CA GLY A 112 -1.75 -11.15 -6.55
C GLY A 112 -2.41 -12.30 -5.77
N VAL A 113 -3.73 -12.24 -5.54
CA VAL A 113 -4.51 -13.38 -5.03
C VAL A 113 -4.60 -14.49 -6.09
N GLY A 114 -4.98 -14.14 -7.32
CA GLY A 114 -5.18 -15.11 -8.40
C GLY A 114 -3.89 -15.87 -8.80
N THR A 115 -2.73 -15.21 -8.72
CA THR A 115 -1.42 -15.84 -8.96
C THR A 115 -0.87 -16.62 -7.77
N GLY A 116 -1.47 -16.48 -6.59
CA GLY A 116 -0.98 -17.07 -5.36
C GLY A 116 0.22 -16.37 -4.72
N GLU A 117 0.76 -15.33 -5.35
CA GLU A 117 1.94 -14.60 -4.85
C GLU A 117 1.74 -14.02 -3.45
N LEU A 118 0.54 -13.51 -3.14
CA LEU A 118 0.24 -12.91 -1.84
C LEU A 118 0.33 -13.90 -0.66
N TYR A 119 0.19 -15.20 -0.93
CA TYR A 119 0.28 -16.23 0.12
C TYR A 119 1.73 -16.60 0.47
N THR A 120 2.69 -16.21 -0.36
CA THR A 120 4.11 -16.50 -0.16
C THR A 120 4.88 -15.37 0.52
N ILE A 121 4.23 -14.24 0.77
CA ILE A 121 4.86 -13.06 1.38
C ILE A 121 5.00 -13.31 2.90
N PRO A 122 6.23 -13.30 3.44
CA PRO A 122 6.41 -13.42 4.89
C PRO A 122 5.80 -12.21 5.61
N PRO A 123 5.32 -12.37 6.86
CA PRO A 123 4.93 -11.26 7.70
C PRO A 123 6.11 -10.29 7.86
N ASP A 124 5.82 -8.98 7.91
CA ASP A 124 6.86 -7.99 8.16
C ASP A 124 7.26 -8.08 9.66
N PRO A 125 8.54 -8.27 9.97
CA PRO A 125 9.00 -8.28 11.36
C PRO A 125 8.66 -7.00 12.14
N ASP A 126 8.60 -5.86 11.45
CA ASP A 126 8.24 -4.56 12.04
C ASP A 126 6.71 -4.40 12.28
N GLU A 127 5.88 -5.34 11.78
CA GLU A 127 4.45 -5.38 12.05
C GLU A 127 4.08 -6.21 13.30
N LEU A 128 5.03 -6.93 13.84
CA LEU A 128 4.87 -7.69 15.08
C LEU A 128 5.16 -6.76 16.25
N ASP A 129 4.18 -5.98 16.69
CA ASP A 129 4.24 -5.31 17.98
C ASP A 129 4.36 -6.35 19.09
N GLU A 130 5.38 -6.20 19.94
CA GLU A 130 5.70 -7.11 21.05
C GLU A 130 4.55 -7.29 22.07
N GLU A 131 3.48 -6.49 21.98
CA GLU A 131 2.33 -6.51 22.91
C GLU A 131 1.04 -7.13 22.34
N GLY A 132 1.00 -7.63 21.11
CA GLY A 132 -0.17 -8.36 20.58
C GLY A 132 -1.43 -7.51 20.41
N ASN A 133 -1.37 -6.20 20.47
CA ASN A 133 -2.49 -5.27 20.48
C ASN A 133 -2.61 -4.40 19.24
N SER A 134 -2.82 -4.95 18.10
CA SER A 134 -3.04 -4.33 16.80
C SER A 134 -1.84 -4.42 15.84
N ALA A 135 -1.68 -5.56 15.24
CA ALA A 135 -1.10 -5.59 13.91
C ALA A 135 -1.87 -4.57 13.05
N VAL A 136 -1.17 -3.70 12.33
CA VAL A 136 -1.80 -2.84 11.31
C VAL A 136 -2.25 -3.77 10.19
N GLU A 137 -3.37 -4.44 10.44
CA GLU A 137 -4.01 -5.36 9.51
C GLU A 137 -4.37 -4.58 8.24
N GLY A 138 -3.92 -5.05 7.09
CA GLY A 138 -4.40 -4.54 5.81
C GLY A 138 -3.42 -3.76 4.98
N ARG A 139 -2.15 -4.18 4.91
CA ARG A 139 -1.17 -3.65 3.95
C ARG A 139 -0.57 -4.76 3.07
N LEU A 140 -1.39 -5.73 2.66
CA LEU A 140 -0.95 -6.80 1.75
C LEU A 140 -0.33 -6.23 0.49
N LEU A 141 -0.96 -5.21 -0.09
CA LEU A 141 -0.46 -4.57 -1.30
C LEU A 141 0.91 -3.92 -1.08
N ALA A 142 1.11 -3.23 0.04
CA ALA A 142 2.40 -2.61 0.38
C ALA A 142 3.46 -3.69 0.66
N ARG A 143 3.13 -4.74 1.38
CA ARG A 143 4.02 -5.88 1.65
C ARG A 143 4.40 -6.60 0.35
N TRP A 144 3.45 -6.79 -0.54
CA TRP A 144 3.69 -7.38 -1.86
C TRP A 144 4.64 -6.52 -2.70
N ALA A 145 4.43 -5.20 -2.72
CA ALA A 145 5.33 -4.27 -3.40
C ALA A 145 6.76 -4.38 -2.86
N LEU A 146 6.93 -4.32 -1.53
CA LEU A 146 8.23 -4.51 -0.86
C LEU A 146 8.87 -5.86 -1.17
N HIS A 147 8.08 -6.94 -1.17
CA HIS A 147 8.58 -8.28 -1.50
C HIS A 147 9.13 -8.34 -2.93
N ARG A 148 8.42 -7.76 -3.90
CA ARG A 148 8.87 -7.71 -5.30
C ARG A 148 10.10 -6.82 -5.49
N GLU A 149 10.26 -5.75 -4.71
CA GLU A 149 11.45 -4.90 -4.74
C GLU A 149 12.70 -5.62 -4.21
N ARG A 150 12.52 -6.59 -3.31
CA ARG A 150 13.59 -7.47 -2.83
C ARG A 150 14.05 -8.51 -3.86
N ASN A 151 13.56 -8.46 -5.12
CA ASN A 151 14.02 -9.35 -6.18
C ASN A 151 15.52 -9.16 -6.46
N ARG A 152 16.32 -10.11 -5.97
CA ARG A 152 17.79 -10.06 -6.07
C ARG A 152 18.28 -9.95 -7.52
N GLY A 153 17.56 -10.54 -8.46
CA GLY A 153 17.93 -10.51 -9.89
C GLY A 153 17.75 -9.10 -10.50
N LEU A 154 16.67 -8.41 -10.18
CA LEU A 154 16.44 -7.02 -10.64
C LEU A 154 17.46 -6.07 -10.03
N ARG A 155 17.72 -6.18 -8.72
CA ARG A 155 18.72 -5.39 -8.02
C ARG A 155 20.11 -5.57 -8.64
N ALA A 156 20.55 -6.82 -8.83
CA ALA A 156 21.85 -7.13 -9.42
C ALA A 156 22.00 -6.52 -10.82
N ARG A 157 20.97 -6.66 -11.68
CA ARG A 157 20.98 -6.09 -13.03
C ARG A 157 21.03 -4.57 -13.02
N LYS A 158 20.28 -3.90 -12.12
CA LYS A 158 20.29 -2.43 -12.00
C LYS A 158 21.66 -1.91 -11.56
N ILE A 159 22.28 -2.58 -10.58
CA ILE A 159 23.65 -2.24 -10.12
C ILE A 159 24.67 -2.45 -11.25
N ALA A 160 24.62 -3.61 -11.93
CA ALA A 160 25.53 -3.89 -13.04
C ALA A 160 25.38 -2.86 -14.18
N GLN A 161 24.16 -2.43 -14.49
CA GLN A 161 23.91 -1.36 -15.46
C GLN A 161 24.57 -0.04 -15.03
N ALA A 162 24.39 0.37 -13.76
CA ALA A 162 24.98 1.59 -13.23
C ALA A 162 26.51 1.55 -13.27
N THR A 163 27.10 0.43 -12.83
CA THR A 163 28.56 0.23 -12.87
C THR A 163 29.08 0.32 -14.31
N LYS A 164 28.43 -0.33 -15.27
CA LYS A 164 28.80 -0.26 -16.69
C LYS A 164 28.73 1.16 -17.26
N LEU A 165 27.81 1.98 -16.76
CA LEU A 165 27.63 3.36 -17.18
C LEU A 165 28.46 4.35 -16.36
N GLY A 166 29.30 3.89 -15.43
CA GLY A 166 30.08 4.75 -14.52
C GLY A 166 29.22 5.61 -13.60
N ARG A 167 27.97 5.20 -13.32
CA ARG A 167 27.08 5.93 -12.43
C ARG A 167 27.36 5.56 -10.97
N PRO A 168 27.40 6.53 -10.03
CA PRO A 168 27.59 6.23 -8.62
C PRO A 168 26.42 5.45 -8.03
N LEU A 169 26.68 4.58 -7.05
CA LEU A 169 25.68 3.85 -6.29
C LEU A 169 25.25 4.67 -5.04
N GLN A 170 24.61 5.79 -5.28
CA GLN A 170 24.14 6.70 -4.24
C GLN A 170 22.62 6.85 -4.26
N CYS A 171 22.05 7.30 -3.14
CA CYS A 171 20.61 7.52 -3.01
C CYS A 171 20.15 8.67 -3.92
N GLU A 172 19.21 8.42 -4.83
CA GLU A 172 18.67 9.43 -5.74
C GLU A 172 17.79 10.48 -5.04
N VAL A 173 17.51 10.33 -3.74
CA VAL A 173 16.75 11.29 -2.93
C VAL A 173 17.66 12.20 -2.11
N CYS A 174 18.63 11.66 -1.38
CA CYS A 174 19.44 12.41 -0.41
C CYS A 174 20.95 12.35 -0.67
N ASP A 175 21.34 11.77 -1.80
CA ASP A 175 22.73 11.62 -2.26
C ASP A 175 23.62 10.80 -1.29
N PHE A 176 23.03 10.07 -0.33
CA PHE A 176 23.77 9.23 0.62
C PHE A 176 24.46 8.08 -0.10
N ASP A 177 25.75 7.91 0.16
CA ASP A 177 26.62 6.86 -0.36
C ASP A 177 27.09 5.95 0.78
N PHE A 178 26.77 4.66 0.69
CA PHE A 178 27.13 3.69 1.73
C PHE A 178 28.65 3.44 1.78
N GLY A 179 29.32 3.42 0.64
CA GLY A 179 30.78 3.26 0.58
C GLY A 179 31.50 4.41 1.26
N SER A 180 31.05 5.64 1.01
CA SER A 180 31.59 6.83 1.67
C SER A 180 31.31 6.86 3.18
N ALA A 181 30.15 6.37 3.61
CA ALA A 181 29.74 6.41 5.02
C ALA A 181 30.29 5.24 5.86
N TYR A 182 30.43 4.05 5.27
CA TYR A 182 30.79 2.83 6.00
C TYR A 182 32.07 2.15 5.48
N GLY A 183 32.82 2.80 4.58
CA GLY A 183 34.02 2.22 3.99
C GLY A 183 33.72 0.93 3.22
N ASP A 184 34.63 -0.04 3.30
CA ASP A 184 34.55 -1.31 2.57
C ASP A 184 33.25 -2.08 2.83
N LEU A 185 32.67 -1.95 4.03
CA LEU A 185 31.38 -2.58 4.38
C LEU A 185 30.23 -2.04 3.54
N GLY A 186 30.30 -0.77 3.15
CA GLY A 186 29.25 -0.10 2.40
C GLY A 186 29.41 -0.19 0.88
N VAL A 187 30.55 -0.63 0.39
CA VAL A 187 30.82 -0.72 -1.04
C VAL A 187 29.83 -1.63 -1.76
N GLY A 188 29.16 -1.09 -2.78
CA GLY A 188 28.16 -1.83 -3.55
C GLY A 188 26.82 -2.08 -2.85
N TYR A 189 26.63 -1.55 -1.63
CA TYR A 189 25.36 -1.62 -0.95
C TYR A 189 24.48 -0.44 -1.35
N ILE A 190 23.28 -0.71 -1.85
CA ILE A 190 22.22 0.25 -2.14
C ILE A 190 20.90 -0.53 -2.25
N GLU A 191 19.79 0.07 -1.92
CA GLU A 191 18.46 -0.50 -2.16
C GLU A 191 17.91 -0.04 -3.51
N VAL A 192 17.04 -0.87 -4.11
CA VAL A 192 16.42 -0.57 -5.40
C VAL A 192 14.92 -0.49 -5.20
N HIS A 193 14.33 0.60 -5.65
CA HIS A 193 12.93 0.96 -5.47
C HIS A 193 12.24 1.19 -6.81
N HIS A 194 10.98 0.79 -6.95
CA HIS A 194 10.19 1.10 -8.14
C HIS A 194 9.77 2.57 -8.11
N GLN A 195 10.15 3.35 -9.14
CA GLN A 195 9.77 4.77 -9.25
C GLN A 195 8.25 4.95 -9.32
N LEU A 196 7.56 4.02 -9.99
CA LEU A 196 6.11 3.93 -9.99
C LEU A 196 5.69 2.71 -9.17
N PRO A 197 4.70 2.84 -8.29
CA PRO A 197 4.17 1.71 -7.55
C PRO A 197 3.75 0.59 -8.49
N LEU A 198 4.04 -0.65 -8.13
CA LEU A 198 3.66 -1.82 -8.92
C LEU A 198 2.14 -1.91 -9.13
N HIS A 199 1.34 -1.39 -8.19
CA HIS A 199 -0.10 -1.31 -8.33
C HIS A 199 -0.57 -0.23 -9.32
N VAL A 200 0.25 0.76 -9.62
CA VAL A 200 -0.04 1.78 -10.65
C VAL A 200 0.45 1.34 -12.03
N SER A 201 1.57 0.60 -12.06
CA SER A 201 2.15 0.13 -13.34
C SER A 201 1.43 -1.09 -13.93
N GLY A 202 0.58 -1.78 -13.15
CA GLY A 202 -0.07 -3.03 -13.58
C GLY A 202 0.92 -4.19 -13.78
N LEU A 203 0.47 -5.23 -14.51
CA LEU A 203 1.31 -6.36 -14.95
C LEU A 203 2.20 -5.96 -16.13
N ARG A 204 3.10 -5.08 -15.92
CA ARG A 204 4.09 -4.77 -16.93
C ARG A 204 5.45 -5.32 -16.47
N GLU A 205 6.22 -5.80 -17.42
CA GLU A 205 7.60 -6.15 -17.15
C GLU A 205 8.35 -4.93 -16.60
N THR A 206 8.96 -5.06 -15.43
CA THR A 206 9.75 -3.99 -14.82
C THR A 206 11.03 -3.79 -15.63
N LYS A 207 11.19 -2.62 -16.22
CA LYS A 207 12.43 -2.19 -16.86
C LYS A 207 13.40 -1.64 -15.82
N LEU A 208 14.70 -1.70 -16.11
CA LEU A 208 15.70 -1.15 -15.20
C LEU A 208 15.57 0.37 -15.01
N ASP A 209 15.00 1.07 -15.98
CA ASP A 209 14.73 2.51 -15.90
C ASP A 209 13.52 2.85 -15.03
N ASP A 210 12.67 1.87 -14.72
CA ASP A 210 11.57 2.02 -13.77
C ASP A 210 12.06 1.97 -12.30
N LEU A 211 13.35 1.72 -12.09
CA LEU A 211 13.97 1.52 -10.78
C LEU A 211 14.89 2.70 -10.41
N ALA A 212 14.87 3.09 -9.14
CA ALA A 212 15.73 4.09 -8.53
C ALA A 212 16.63 3.48 -7.44
N PHE A 213 17.79 4.08 -7.19
CA PHE A 213 18.65 3.76 -6.06
C PHE A 213 18.25 4.58 -4.84
N LEU A 214 17.99 3.93 -3.73
CA LEU A 214 17.64 4.59 -2.47
C LEU A 214 18.46 4.04 -1.30
N CYS A 215 18.79 4.90 -0.35
CA CYS A 215 19.21 4.42 0.97
C CYS A 215 18.00 3.85 1.73
N ALA A 216 18.24 3.01 2.73
CA ALA A 216 17.19 2.35 3.51
C ALA A 216 16.16 3.34 4.10
N ASN A 217 16.62 4.51 4.56
CA ASN A 217 15.74 5.53 5.12
C ASN A 217 14.81 6.14 4.07
N CYS A 218 15.34 6.56 2.93
CA CYS A 218 14.53 7.14 1.84
C CYS A 218 13.59 6.09 1.24
N HIS A 219 14.03 4.84 1.13
CA HIS A 219 13.20 3.74 0.68
C HIS A 219 11.98 3.53 1.60
N ARG A 220 12.20 3.44 2.92
CA ARG A 220 11.10 3.36 3.90
C ARG A 220 10.19 4.58 3.85
N MET A 221 10.73 5.79 3.65
CA MET A 221 9.93 7.01 3.55
C MET A 221 9.09 7.08 2.27
N CYS A 222 9.53 6.50 1.16
CA CYS A 222 8.69 6.33 -0.03
C CYS A 222 7.47 5.44 0.25
N HIS A 223 7.65 4.37 1.05
CA HIS A 223 6.55 3.48 1.43
C HIS A 223 5.66 4.00 2.56
N LYS A 224 6.12 5.02 3.30
CA LYS A 224 5.34 5.59 4.39
C LYS A 224 4.31 6.57 3.86
N SER A 225 3.04 6.16 3.83
CA SER A 225 1.90 7.01 3.50
C SER A 225 1.17 7.45 4.76
N ARG A 226 0.64 8.69 4.75
CA ARG A 226 -0.39 9.13 5.70
C ARG A 226 -1.76 8.79 5.14
N ALA A 227 -2.77 8.74 6.01
CA ALA A 227 -4.15 8.56 5.57
C ALA A 227 -4.52 9.59 4.49
N GLY A 228 -5.01 9.11 3.34
CA GLY A 228 -5.37 9.98 2.20
C GLY A 228 -4.21 10.44 1.31
N GLU A 229 -2.96 10.12 1.65
CA GLU A 229 -1.81 10.45 0.79
C GLU A 229 -1.53 9.30 -0.19
N SER A 230 -1.10 9.70 -1.39
CA SER A 230 -0.62 8.78 -2.40
C SER A 230 0.78 8.25 -2.04
N TRP A 231 1.16 7.18 -2.71
CA TRP A 231 2.53 6.74 -2.82
C TRP A 231 3.46 7.91 -3.18
N ARG A 232 4.65 7.96 -2.53
CA ARG A 232 5.67 8.95 -2.85
C ARG A 232 6.66 8.36 -3.85
N THR A 233 6.82 9.06 -4.97
CA THR A 233 7.95 8.78 -5.85
C THR A 233 9.24 9.30 -5.22
N PRO A 234 10.42 8.77 -5.58
CA PRO A 234 11.71 9.31 -5.14
C PRO A 234 11.85 10.82 -5.40
N SER A 235 11.38 11.30 -6.56
CA SER A 235 11.41 12.73 -6.91
C SER A 235 10.49 13.58 -6.02
N ALA A 236 9.31 13.09 -5.70
CA ALA A 236 8.41 13.77 -4.77
C ALA A 236 9.01 13.85 -3.36
N LEU A 237 9.60 12.74 -2.88
CA LEU A 237 10.27 12.71 -1.58
C LEU A 237 11.48 13.67 -1.54
N ARG A 238 12.29 13.72 -2.59
CA ARG A 238 13.39 14.70 -2.70
C ARG A 238 12.88 16.14 -2.59
N THR A 239 11.79 16.44 -3.28
CA THR A 239 11.15 17.78 -3.23
C THR A 239 10.68 18.12 -1.82
N GLU A 240 10.04 17.18 -1.12
CA GLU A 240 9.58 17.37 0.27
C GLU A 240 10.76 17.59 1.23
N MET A 241 11.85 16.83 1.08
CA MET A 241 13.06 16.98 1.89
C MET A 241 13.70 18.36 1.72
N VAL A 242 13.84 18.84 0.48
CA VAL A 242 14.39 20.18 0.21
C VAL A 242 13.52 21.27 0.85
N LYS A 243 12.19 21.17 0.72
CA LYS A 243 11.25 22.10 1.36
C LYS A 243 11.35 22.06 2.90
N SER A 244 11.55 20.87 3.47
CA SER A 244 11.69 20.70 4.92
C SER A 244 13.01 21.27 5.46
N ALA A 245 14.10 21.10 4.71
CA ALA A 245 15.40 21.68 5.07
C ALA A 245 15.40 23.22 5.05
N SER A 246 14.50 23.81 4.26
CA SER A 246 14.34 25.28 4.15
C SER A 246 13.43 25.86 5.25
N ARG A 247 12.78 25.04 6.08
CA ARG A 247 11.97 25.51 7.22
C ARG A 247 12.86 25.72 8.43
N PRO A 248 12.71 26.86 9.16
CA PRO A 248 13.41 27.04 10.44
C PRO A 248 13.04 25.89 11.36
N ALA A 249 14.03 25.32 12.06
CA ALA A 249 13.80 24.26 13.03
C ALA A 249 12.74 24.74 14.07
N PRO A 250 11.74 23.91 14.41
CA PRO A 250 10.86 24.23 15.53
C PRO A 250 11.75 24.41 16.75
N GLY A 251 11.61 25.58 17.42
CA GLY A 251 12.44 25.97 18.56
C GLY A 251 12.51 24.82 19.57
N ARG A 252 13.72 24.36 19.85
CA ARG A 252 13.96 23.57 21.06
C ARG A 252 13.75 24.54 22.22
N GLU A 253 12.63 24.46 22.91
CA GLU A 253 12.52 25.02 24.24
C GLU A 253 13.65 24.41 25.07
N ALA A 254 14.55 25.26 25.57
CA ALA A 254 15.57 24.82 26.49
C ALA A 254 14.87 24.28 27.75
N PRO A 255 15.31 23.16 28.33
CA PRO A 255 14.76 22.73 29.60
C PRO A 255 15.05 23.82 30.61
N ASP A 256 13.99 24.31 31.29
CA ASP A 256 14.09 25.21 32.40
C ASP A 256 15.03 24.61 33.47
N ALA A 257 16.00 25.42 33.88
CA ALA A 257 17.02 25.07 34.86
C ALA A 257 16.43 25.12 36.32
#